data_cc32cf7990a3ac6e11caf7eb8bfce2d9
#
_entry.id   cc32cf7990a3ac6e11caf7eb8bfce2d9
#
_cell.length_a   1.000
_cell.length_b   1.000
_cell.length_c   1.000
_cell.angle_alpha   90.00
_cell.angle_beta   90.00
_cell.angle_gamma   90.00
#
_symmetry.space_group_name_H-M   'P 1'
#
loop_
_entity.id
_entity.type
_entity.pdbx_description
1 polymer ?
#
loop_
_entity_poly.entity_id
_entity_poly.type
_entity_poly.pdbx_seq_one_letter_code
_entity_poly.pdbx_strand_id
1 'polypeptide(L)'
;MTPADAAPSAPAADHQLAADLAHEAGRLLLSIRQELVAAGASAAELKEQGDRRAHELLMARLADARPGDAILSEEGRDGVGPADTGRLTAERVWIVDPLDGTREFSEPPREDWAVHVALVIAGVPVAGAVALPAQGAVLSTAHPTP
;
A
#
# COMPACT_ATOMS: atom_id res chain seq x y z
N MET A 1 34.05 -5.04 -6.23
CA MET A 1 32.79 -5.81 -6.35
C MET A 1 32.15 -5.53 -7.70
N THR A 2 31.78 -6.56 -8.39
CA THR A 2 31.10 -6.40 -9.68
C THR A 2 29.61 -6.15 -9.42
N PRO A 3 28.91 -5.49 -10.35
CA PRO A 3 27.47 -5.29 -10.20
C PRO A 3 26.68 -6.56 -9.99
N ALA A 4 27.16 -7.67 -10.56
CA ALA A 4 26.46 -8.97 -10.45
C ALA A 4 26.45 -9.51 -9.02
N ASP A 5 27.40 -9.07 -8.19
CA ASP A 5 27.51 -9.52 -6.80
C ASP A 5 26.72 -8.62 -5.82
N ALA A 6 26.21 -7.52 -6.32
CA ALA A 6 25.48 -6.59 -5.46
C ALA A 6 24.07 -7.09 -5.18
N ALA A 7 23.61 -6.97 -3.93
CA ALA A 7 22.24 -7.22 -3.58
C ALA A 7 21.33 -6.19 -4.27
N PRO A 8 20.10 -6.56 -4.63
CA PRO A 8 19.16 -5.59 -5.18
C PRO A 8 18.95 -4.42 -4.21
N SER A 9 18.82 -3.25 -4.76
CA SER A 9 18.50 -2.05 -3.99
C SER A 9 17.59 -1.15 -4.81
N ALA A 10 16.85 -0.28 -4.12
CA ALA A 10 15.95 0.64 -4.77
C ALA A 10 16.56 2.04 -4.85
N PRO A 11 16.33 2.77 -5.95
CA PRO A 11 16.66 4.18 -6.01
C PRO A 11 15.88 4.98 -4.95
N ALA A 12 16.42 6.12 -4.57
CA ALA A 12 15.77 7.00 -3.57
C ALA A 12 14.33 7.33 -3.95
N ALA A 13 14.05 7.50 -5.25
CA ALA A 13 12.69 7.81 -5.71
C ALA A 13 11.68 6.70 -5.39
N ASP A 14 12.10 5.43 -5.40
CA ASP A 14 11.22 4.33 -5.06
C ASP A 14 10.89 4.30 -3.57
N HIS A 15 11.88 4.59 -2.72
CA HIS A 15 11.66 4.70 -1.27
C HIS A 15 10.67 5.83 -0.96
N GLN A 16 10.84 6.97 -1.62
CA GLN A 16 9.96 8.11 -1.41
C GLN A 16 8.54 7.82 -1.93
N LEU A 17 8.44 7.15 -3.07
CA LEU A 17 7.15 6.78 -3.62
C LEU A 17 6.37 5.87 -2.66
N ALA A 18 7.04 4.88 -2.09
CA ALA A 18 6.40 3.99 -1.12
C ALA A 18 5.83 4.79 0.06
N ALA A 19 6.63 5.73 0.59
CA ALA A 19 6.20 6.57 1.71
C ALA A 19 5.02 7.47 1.33
N ASP A 20 5.10 8.11 0.16
CA ASP A 20 4.06 9.02 -0.31
C ASP A 20 2.74 8.29 -0.55
N LEU A 21 2.80 7.11 -1.15
CA LEU A 21 1.60 6.32 -1.43
C LEU A 21 0.93 5.82 -0.15
N ALA A 22 1.71 5.33 0.79
CA ALA A 22 1.17 4.87 2.07
C ALA A 22 0.50 6.03 2.82
N HIS A 23 1.14 7.20 2.81
CA HIS A 23 0.60 8.40 3.44
C HIS A 23 -0.71 8.84 2.76
N GLU A 24 -0.70 8.90 1.43
CA GLU A 24 -1.86 9.35 0.67
C GLU A 24 -3.06 8.43 0.86
N ALA A 25 -2.84 7.10 0.79
CA ALA A 25 -3.90 6.14 1.03
C ALA A 25 -4.42 6.24 2.47
N GLY A 26 -3.53 6.47 3.42
CA GLY A 26 -3.90 6.67 4.81
C GLY A 26 -4.79 7.88 5.02
N ARG A 27 -4.47 8.99 4.38
CA ARG A 27 -5.30 10.19 4.46
C ARG A 27 -6.67 9.97 3.84
N LEU A 28 -6.71 9.27 2.73
CA LEU A 28 -7.99 8.92 2.10
C LEU A 28 -8.85 8.10 3.05
N LEU A 29 -8.25 7.10 3.70
CA LEU A 29 -8.98 6.24 4.65
C LEU A 29 -9.54 7.02 5.83
N LEU A 30 -8.77 7.95 6.38
CA LEU A 30 -9.27 8.83 7.46
C LEU A 30 -10.47 9.64 7.00
N SER A 31 -10.40 10.18 5.79
CA SER A 31 -11.47 10.97 5.19
C SER A 31 -12.73 10.14 4.98
N ILE A 32 -12.57 8.92 4.45
CA ILE A 32 -13.67 7.99 4.22
C ILE A 32 -14.35 7.66 5.55
N ARG A 33 -13.57 7.31 6.57
CA ARG A 33 -14.11 6.94 7.88
C ARG A 33 -14.91 8.10 8.49
N GLN A 34 -14.32 9.29 8.47
CA GLN A 34 -14.99 10.48 9.00
C GLN A 34 -16.31 10.77 8.29
N GLU A 35 -16.27 10.74 6.97
CA GLU A 35 -17.43 11.01 6.11
C GLU A 35 -18.56 10.00 6.34
N LEU A 36 -18.21 8.71 6.33
CA LEU A 36 -19.19 7.65 6.47
C LEU A 36 -19.77 7.57 7.89
N VAL A 37 -18.97 7.80 8.90
CA VAL A 37 -19.45 7.85 10.28
C VAL A 37 -20.45 8.99 10.43
N ALA A 38 -20.14 10.16 9.89
CA ALA A 38 -21.04 11.30 9.93
C ALA A 38 -22.36 11.03 9.20
N ALA A 39 -22.33 10.19 8.16
CA ALA A 39 -23.51 9.80 7.40
C ALA A 39 -24.29 8.64 8.04
N GLY A 40 -23.82 8.09 9.16
CA GLY A 40 -24.48 6.97 9.82
C GLY A 40 -24.28 5.63 9.15
N ALA A 41 -23.21 5.47 8.37
CA ALA A 41 -22.93 4.24 7.65
C ALA A 41 -22.65 3.08 8.61
N SER A 42 -22.94 1.86 8.16
CA SER A 42 -22.67 0.64 8.91
C SER A 42 -21.19 0.28 8.90
N ALA A 43 -20.79 -0.61 9.81
CA ALA A 43 -19.43 -1.16 9.81
C ALA A 43 -19.13 -1.87 8.49
N ALA A 44 -20.10 -2.56 7.91
CA ALA A 44 -19.93 -3.24 6.63
C ALA A 44 -19.63 -2.25 5.51
N GLU A 45 -20.30 -1.10 5.49
CA GLU A 45 -20.02 -0.06 4.50
C GLU A 45 -18.65 0.56 4.68
N LEU A 46 -18.23 0.77 5.93
CA LEU A 46 -16.88 1.28 6.23
C LEU A 46 -15.83 0.32 5.69
N LYS A 47 -15.97 -0.97 5.93
CA LYS A 47 -15.04 -1.99 5.44
C LYS A 47 -14.97 -1.98 3.92
N GLU A 48 -16.14 -2.05 3.28
CA GLU A 48 -16.23 -2.14 1.82
C GLU A 48 -15.64 -0.89 1.15
N GLN A 49 -16.03 0.28 1.59
CA GLN A 49 -15.56 1.54 1.02
C GLN A 49 -14.08 1.77 1.28
N GLY A 50 -13.61 1.45 2.49
CA GLY A 50 -12.21 1.61 2.84
C GLY A 50 -11.32 0.73 1.98
N ASP A 51 -11.62 -0.57 1.95
CA ASP A 51 -10.84 -1.53 1.16
C ASP A 51 -10.82 -1.15 -0.31
N ARG A 52 -11.98 -0.89 -0.89
CA ARG A 52 -12.09 -0.63 -2.32
C ARG A 52 -11.42 0.68 -2.73
N ARG A 53 -11.72 1.76 -2.04
CA ARG A 53 -11.24 3.08 -2.45
C ARG A 53 -9.73 3.22 -2.23
N ALA A 54 -9.20 2.66 -1.15
CA ALA A 54 -7.74 2.65 -0.94
C ALA A 54 -7.04 1.81 -2.00
N HIS A 55 -7.59 0.65 -2.33
CA HIS A 55 -7.07 -0.20 -3.40
C HIS A 55 -7.04 0.56 -4.74
N GLU A 56 -8.15 1.18 -5.12
CA GLU A 56 -8.26 1.92 -6.38
C GLU A 56 -7.23 3.05 -6.45
N LEU A 57 -7.04 3.78 -5.35
CA LEU A 57 -6.05 4.86 -5.30
C LEU A 57 -4.64 4.32 -5.55
N LEU A 58 -4.26 3.27 -4.82
CA LEU A 58 -2.91 2.72 -4.95
C LEU A 58 -2.66 2.15 -6.33
N MET A 59 -3.64 1.44 -6.90
CA MET A 59 -3.51 0.88 -8.24
C MET A 59 -3.34 1.99 -9.29
N ALA A 60 -4.15 3.05 -9.20
CA ALA A 60 -4.08 4.16 -10.15
C ALA A 60 -2.75 4.90 -10.04
N ARG A 61 -2.29 5.16 -8.82
CA ARG A 61 -1.04 5.88 -8.60
C ARG A 61 0.16 5.09 -9.07
N LEU A 62 0.20 3.79 -8.78
CA LEU A 62 1.31 2.95 -9.21
C LEU A 62 1.33 2.76 -10.72
N ALA A 63 0.17 2.59 -11.34
CA ALA A 63 0.08 2.49 -12.80
C ALA A 63 0.61 3.75 -13.47
N ASP A 64 0.37 4.90 -12.87
CA ASP A 64 0.80 6.20 -13.40
C ASP A 64 2.30 6.44 -13.15
N ALA A 65 2.78 6.15 -11.94
CA ALA A 65 4.16 6.43 -11.54
C ALA A 65 5.15 5.37 -12.01
N ARG A 66 4.73 4.12 -12.12
CA ARG A 66 5.60 2.98 -12.47
C ARG A 66 4.88 2.05 -13.44
N PRO A 67 4.61 2.50 -14.67
CA PRO A 67 3.80 1.72 -15.61
C PRO A 67 4.43 0.40 -16.02
N GLY A 68 5.75 0.25 -15.88
CA GLY A 68 6.44 -0.98 -16.21
C GLY A 68 6.53 -2.00 -15.09
N ASP A 69 6.10 -1.64 -13.88
CA ASP A 69 6.23 -2.52 -12.73
C ASP A 69 4.94 -3.33 -12.51
N ALA A 70 5.09 -4.55 -12.01
CA ALA A 70 3.95 -5.37 -11.62
C ALA A 70 3.43 -4.94 -10.25
N ILE A 71 2.17 -5.23 -9.96
CA ILE A 71 1.53 -4.89 -8.71
C ILE A 71 0.77 -6.09 -8.17
N LEU A 72 0.98 -6.40 -6.90
CA LEU A 72 0.22 -7.40 -6.16
C LEU A 72 -0.52 -6.68 -5.03
N SER A 73 -1.84 -6.69 -5.06
CA SER A 73 -2.64 -6.08 -4.00
C SER A 73 -3.45 -7.14 -3.28
N GLU A 74 -3.48 -7.07 -1.97
CA GLU A 74 -4.29 -7.97 -1.14
C GLU A 74 -5.77 -7.86 -1.50
N GLU A 75 -6.24 -6.66 -1.80
CA GLU A 75 -7.63 -6.45 -2.18
C GLU A 75 -7.94 -6.86 -3.62
N GLY A 76 -6.92 -6.92 -4.46
CA GLY A 76 -7.07 -7.26 -5.86
C GLY A 76 -6.96 -8.74 -6.17
N ARG A 77 -6.82 -9.60 -5.16
CA ARG A 77 -6.62 -11.02 -5.39
C ARG A 77 -7.81 -11.72 -6.04
N ASP A 78 -9.00 -11.15 -5.90
CA ASP A 78 -10.18 -11.68 -6.55
C ASP A 78 -10.14 -11.49 -8.07
N GLY A 79 -9.32 -10.56 -8.52
CA GLY A 79 -9.09 -10.32 -9.93
C GLY A 79 -7.96 -11.16 -10.48
N VAL A 80 -7.80 -12.36 -10.00
CA VAL A 80 -6.75 -13.29 -10.46
C VAL A 80 -6.90 -13.54 -11.95
N GLY A 81 -5.78 -13.50 -12.66
CA GLY A 81 -5.78 -13.70 -14.10
C GLY A 81 -4.39 -13.52 -14.66
N PRO A 82 -4.27 -13.12 -15.93
CA PRO A 82 -2.96 -12.96 -16.57
C PRO A 82 -1.99 -12.06 -15.80
N ALA A 83 -2.51 -11.08 -15.08
CA ALA A 83 -1.69 -10.19 -14.27
C ALA A 83 -0.94 -10.95 -13.16
N ASP A 84 -1.54 -12.00 -12.61
CA ASP A 84 -0.89 -12.81 -11.58
C ASP A 84 0.33 -13.52 -12.14
N THR A 85 0.21 -14.08 -13.34
CA THR A 85 1.32 -14.73 -14.00
C THR A 85 2.47 -13.75 -14.24
N GLY A 86 2.12 -12.54 -14.70
CA GLY A 86 3.11 -11.50 -14.92
C GLY A 86 3.83 -11.11 -13.62
N ARG A 87 3.09 -11.03 -12.50
CA ARG A 87 3.68 -10.74 -11.19
C ARG A 87 4.72 -11.77 -10.78
N LEU A 88 4.40 -13.04 -10.96
CA LEU A 88 5.28 -14.12 -10.53
C LEU A 88 6.63 -14.11 -11.27
N THR A 89 6.66 -13.57 -12.48
CA THR A 89 7.88 -13.53 -13.29
C THR A 89 8.51 -12.14 -13.37
N ALA A 90 7.81 -11.11 -12.88
CA ALA A 90 8.31 -9.75 -12.97
C ALA A 90 9.49 -9.54 -12.03
N GLU A 91 10.49 -8.80 -12.50
CA GLU A 91 11.63 -8.45 -11.68
C GLU A 91 11.26 -7.45 -10.59
N ARG A 92 10.42 -6.46 -10.92
CA ARG A 92 10.00 -5.41 -9.99
C ARG A 92 8.52 -5.58 -9.71
N VAL A 93 8.19 -5.74 -8.44
CA VAL A 93 6.80 -5.97 -8.00
C VAL A 93 6.50 -5.08 -6.80
N TRP A 94 5.47 -4.27 -6.92
CA TRP A 94 4.93 -3.54 -5.78
C TRP A 94 3.89 -4.42 -5.10
N ILE A 95 4.05 -4.59 -3.80
CA ILE A 95 3.12 -5.36 -2.98
C ILE A 95 2.45 -4.38 -2.04
N VAL A 96 1.12 -4.30 -2.11
CA VAL A 96 0.36 -3.36 -1.30
C VAL A 96 -0.71 -4.08 -0.50
N ASP A 97 -0.92 -3.61 0.71
CA ASP A 97 -2.09 -3.94 1.51
C ASP A 97 -2.79 -2.60 1.77
N PRO A 98 -3.86 -2.30 1.02
CA PRO A 98 -4.51 -0.99 1.10
C PRO A 98 -5.12 -0.70 2.46
N LEU A 99 -5.57 -1.72 3.17
CA LEU A 99 -6.12 -1.57 4.50
C LEU A 99 -5.90 -2.85 5.30
N ASP A 100 -4.88 -2.83 6.13
CA ASP A 100 -4.61 -3.88 7.10
C ASP A 100 -5.35 -3.52 8.38
N GLY A 101 -6.15 -4.43 8.89
CA GLY A 101 -7.00 -4.14 10.03
C GLY A 101 -8.35 -3.55 9.62
N THR A 102 -8.97 -4.12 8.62
CA THR A 102 -10.28 -3.67 8.12
C THR A 102 -11.32 -3.62 9.22
N ARG A 103 -11.34 -4.62 10.10
CA ARG A 103 -12.26 -4.66 11.24
C ARG A 103 -12.02 -3.46 12.16
N GLU A 104 -10.76 -3.23 12.51
CA GLU A 104 -10.37 -2.15 13.43
C GLU A 104 -10.72 -0.79 12.82
N PHE A 105 -10.50 -0.63 11.53
CA PHE A 105 -10.90 0.57 10.80
C PHE A 105 -12.41 0.82 10.90
N SER A 106 -13.21 -0.25 10.85
CA SER A 106 -14.66 -0.15 10.90
C SER A 106 -15.23 0.12 12.29
N GLU A 107 -14.37 0.19 13.29
CA GLU A 107 -14.75 0.42 14.71
C GLU A 107 -14.13 1.70 15.24
N PRO A 108 -14.53 2.89 14.74
CA PRO A 108 -13.99 4.14 15.25
C PRO A 108 -14.24 4.26 16.77
N PRO A 109 -13.31 4.81 17.53
CA PRO A 109 -12.11 5.54 17.10
C PRO A 109 -10.82 4.70 17.08
N ARG A 110 -10.89 3.42 16.84
CA ARG A 110 -9.71 2.55 16.86
C ARG A 110 -8.62 3.08 15.94
N GLU A 111 -7.37 2.90 16.36
CA GLU A 111 -6.18 3.40 15.67
C GLU A 111 -5.27 2.28 15.16
N ASP A 112 -5.63 1.02 15.42
CA ASP A 112 -4.80 -0.14 15.14
C ASP A 112 -5.09 -0.73 13.77
N TRP A 113 -4.90 0.09 12.74
CA TRP A 113 -5.01 -0.28 11.34
C TRP A 113 -3.96 0.47 10.53
N ALA A 114 -3.62 -0.05 9.36
CA ALA A 114 -2.44 0.41 8.63
C ALA A 114 -2.61 0.28 7.11
N VAL A 115 -1.72 0.97 6.39
CA VAL A 115 -1.51 0.79 4.94
C VAL A 115 -0.09 0.33 4.73
N HIS A 116 0.13 -0.70 3.92
CA HIS A 116 1.45 -1.21 3.60
C HIS A 116 1.74 -1.05 2.11
N VAL A 117 2.92 -0.53 1.77
CA VAL A 117 3.39 -0.44 0.39
C VAL A 117 4.85 -0.90 0.39
N ALA A 118 5.17 -1.92 -0.41
CA ALA A 118 6.52 -2.44 -0.49
C ALA A 118 6.92 -2.68 -1.95
N LEU A 119 8.21 -2.52 -2.24
CA LEU A 119 8.79 -2.86 -3.53
C LEU A 119 9.72 -4.05 -3.36
N VAL A 120 9.53 -5.06 -4.19
CA VAL A 120 10.35 -6.26 -4.25
C VAL A 120 11.07 -6.28 -5.59
N ILE A 121 12.39 -6.43 -5.58
CA ILE A 121 13.19 -6.55 -6.81
C ILE A 121 13.91 -7.89 -6.76
N ALA A 122 13.74 -8.67 -7.83
CA ALA A 122 14.38 -10.00 -7.94
C ALA A 122 14.12 -10.86 -6.69
N GLY A 123 12.91 -10.80 -6.16
CA GLY A 123 12.52 -11.58 -5.00
C GLY A 123 12.98 -11.03 -3.65
N VAL A 124 13.62 -9.86 -3.62
CA VAL A 124 14.15 -9.26 -2.39
C VAL A 124 13.40 -7.97 -2.07
N PRO A 125 12.82 -7.83 -0.86
CA PRO A 125 12.22 -6.56 -0.45
C PRO A 125 13.30 -5.48 -0.35
N VAL A 126 13.11 -4.36 -1.05
CA VAL A 126 14.13 -3.31 -1.14
C VAL A 126 13.65 -1.94 -0.70
N ALA A 127 12.35 -1.73 -0.65
CA ALA A 127 11.78 -0.47 -0.20
C ALA A 127 10.41 -0.73 0.40
N GLY A 128 9.99 0.10 1.35
CA GLY A 128 8.67 -0.06 1.91
C GLY A 128 8.28 1.06 2.84
N ALA A 129 6.97 1.12 3.08
CA ALA A 129 6.38 2.07 4.01
C ALA A 129 5.14 1.46 4.66
N VAL A 130 4.93 1.82 5.91
CA VAL A 130 3.73 1.48 6.67
C VAL A 130 3.17 2.79 7.19
N ALA A 131 1.96 3.12 6.79
CA ALA A 131 1.26 4.26 7.37
C ALA A 131 0.38 3.76 8.51
N LEU A 132 0.39 4.50 9.60
CA LEU A 132 -0.51 4.32 10.74
C LEU A 132 -1.35 5.58 10.81
N PRO A 133 -2.36 5.72 9.94
CA PRO A 133 -3.00 7.01 9.71
C PRO A 133 -3.66 7.61 10.96
N ALA A 134 -4.34 6.78 11.73
CA ALA A 134 -5.03 7.27 12.93
C ALA A 134 -4.05 7.67 14.04
N GLN A 135 -2.78 7.24 13.92
CA GLN A 135 -1.72 7.61 14.86
C GLN A 135 -0.83 8.72 14.30
N GLY A 136 -1.11 9.19 13.09
CA GLY A 136 -0.35 10.28 12.48
C GLY A 136 1.09 9.93 12.13
N ALA A 137 1.38 8.66 11.85
CA ALA A 137 2.74 8.19 11.61
C ALA A 137 2.88 7.48 10.27
N VAL A 138 4.04 7.64 9.64
CA VAL A 138 4.47 6.85 8.49
C VAL A 138 5.89 6.39 8.76
N LEU A 139 6.08 5.08 8.75
CA LEU A 139 7.39 4.45 8.88
C LEU A 139 7.83 4.03 7.49
N SER A 140 9.02 4.42 7.07
CA SER A 140 9.45 4.10 5.70
C SER A 140 10.95 3.96 5.58
N THR A 141 11.35 3.27 4.50
CA THR A 141 12.76 3.15 4.15
C THR A 141 13.32 4.45 3.56
N ALA A 142 12.45 5.40 3.20
CA ALA A 142 12.90 6.75 2.80
C ALA A 142 13.48 7.51 4.00
N HIS A 143 12.96 7.23 5.19
CA HIS A 143 13.40 7.88 6.42
C HIS A 143 13.53 6.81 7.51
N PRO A 144 14.54 5.92 7.39
CA PRO A 144 14.69 4.84 8.36
C PRO A 144 14.98 5.37 9.75
N THR A 145 14.36 4.75 10.76
CA THR A 145 14.66 5.08 12.15
C THR A 145 16.01 4.48 12.53
N PRO A 146 16.79 5.21 13.34
CA PRO A 146 18.07 4.70 13.78
C PRO A 146 17.95 3.43 14.63
#